data_98619f76e64ff5cac2e9059adebf7e5b
#
_entry.id   98619f76e64ff5cac2e9059adebf7e5b
#
_cell.length_a   1.000
_cell.length_b   1.000
_cell.length_c   1.000
_cell.angle_alpha   90.00
_cell.angle_beta   90.00
_cell.angle_gamma   90.00
#
_symmetry.space_group_name_H-M   'P 1'
#
loop_
_entity.id
_entity.type
_entity.pdbx_description
1 polymer ?
#
loop_
_entity_poly.entity_id
_entity_poly.type
_entity_poly.pdbx_seq_one_letter_code
_entity_poly.pdbx_strand_id
1 'polypeptide(L)'
;GIGLNFRAKTGIGIQAAPINLITGNGSFTAVSDRGAIAFHSNSGPLRINQVSTTGEVWLDGAGDILGLNPSAVHVTGKKVYLSAPTGGIGEFNSDGSVKSTLNIQTQDSTFGGLTAKARSGIAIKQPTGNLWVNQVISGGDVYLETGGDLIDNNRNETRDERTEAELLALWSSSALQGASAETSRQSALNLTRTQYRRYWALRDVRDVVTDGSGNVTSY
;
A
#
# COMPACT_ATOMS: atom_id res chain seq x y z
N GLY A 1 15.63 17.21 21.67
CA GLY A 1 15.64 17.23 20.19
C GLY A 1 15.06 18.53 19.67
N ILE A 2 15.57 19.02 18.57
CA ILE A 2 15.01 20.22 17.89
C ILE A 2 13.76 19.75 17.15
N GLY A 3 12.60 20.32 17.49
CA GLY A 3 11.34 20.09 16.78
C GLY A 3 11.08 21.21 15.78
N LEU A 4 10.75 20.88 14.54
CA LEU A 4 10.25 21.83 13.54
C LEU A 4 8.74 21.89 13.60
N ASN A 5 8.15 23.09 13.59
CA ASN A 5 6.72 23.27 13.60
C ASN A 5 6.28 24.12 12.41
N PHE A 6 5.38 23.56 11.62
CA PHE A 6 4.77 24.21 10.47
C PHE A 6 3.26 24.35 10.69
N ARG A 7 2.73 25.54 10.43
CA ARG A 7 1.29 25.78 10.49
C ARG A 7 0.85 26.65 9.32
N ALA A 8 -0.17 26.20 8.62
CA ALA A 8 -0.73 26.93 7.49
C ALA A 8 -2.27 26.79 7.43
N LYS A 9 -2.91 27.72 6.75
CA LYS A 9 -4.36 27.70 6.57
C LYS A 9 -4.80 26.90 5.35
N THR A 10 -3.99 26.88 4.28
CA THR A 10 -4.40 26.38 2.96
C THR A 10 -3.46 25.34 2.34
N GLY A 11 -2.42 24.91 3.06
CA GLY A 11 -1.47 23.88 2.62
C GLY A 11 -0.03 24.21 2.97
N ILE A 12 0.83 23.19 2.97
CA ILE A 12 2.27 23.27 3.28
C ILE A 12 3.01 22.45 2.23
N GLY A 13 3.51 23.11 1.18
CA GLY A 13 4.03 22.44 0.01
C GLY A 13 2.95 21.76 -0.83
N ILE A 14 3.33 21.28 -1.99
CA ILE A 14 2.52 20.47 -2.90
C ILE A 14 3.36 19.32 -3.44
N GLN A 15 2.77 18.27 -3.96
CA GLN A 15 3.49 17.12 -4.52
C GLN A 15 4.57 17.52 -5.54
N ALA A 16 4.25 18.44 -6.45
CA ALA A 16 5.17 18.90 -7.49
C ALA A 16 6.30 19.83 -6.94
N ALA A 17 6.10 20.42 -5.75
CA ALA A 17 7.05 21.28 -5.07
C ALA A 17 6.97 21.06 -3.55
N PRO A 18 7.44 19.92 -3.05
CA PRO A 18 7.43 19.64 -1.62
C PRO A 18 8.43 20.54 -0.88
N ILE A 19 8.18 20.76 0.40
CA ILE A 19 9.16 21.43 1.26
C ILE A 19 10.27 20.44 1.59
N ASN A 20 11.51 20.82 1.29
CA ASN A 20 12.66 20.01 1.65
C ASN A 20 12.98 20.15 3.13
N LEU A 21 13.02 19.01 3.84
CA LEU A 21 13.37 18.92 5.25
C LEU A 21 14.73 18.23 5.43
N ILE A 22 15.52 18.78 6.32
CA ILE A 22 16.71 18.13 6.87
C ILE A 22 16.53 18.14 8.38
N THR A 23 16.04 17.04 8.91
CA THR A 23 15.73 16.97 10.35
C THR A 23 16.85 16.38 11.19
N GLY A 24 17.81 15.68 10.58
CA GLY A 24 18.80 14.91 11.32
C GLY A 24 18.11 13.97 12.34
N ASN A 25 18.42 14.13 13.62
CA ASN A 25 17.75 13.43 14.72
C ASN A 25 16.52 14.18 15.27
N GLY A 26 16.17 15.33 14.70
CA GLY A 26 15.00 16.11 15.11
C GLY A 26 13.68 15.51 14.59
N SER A 27 12.59 16.07 15.07
CA SER A 27 11.24 15.71 14.63
C SER A 27 10.50 16.89 14.05
N PHE A 28 9.37 16.65 13.41
CA PHE A 28 8.54 17.75 12.93
C PHE A 28 7.05 17.54 13.21
N THR A 29 6.37 18.67 13.28
CA THR A 29 4.91 18.79 13.33
C THR A 29 4.48 19.70 12.18
N ALA A 30 3.48 19.28 11.42
CA ALA A 30 2.90 20.08 10.33
C ALA A 30 1.38 20.00 10.38
N VAL A 31 0.73 21.15 10.52
CA VAL A 31 -0.73 21.22 10.58
C VAL A 31 -1.23 22.23 9.57
N SER A 32 -2.16 21.79 8.72
CA SER A 32 -2.89 22.67 7.81
C SER A 32 -4.38 22.48 7.98
N ASP A 33 -5.14 23.58 8.02
CA ASP A 33 -6.60 23.50 8.16
C ASP A 33 -7.23 22.82 6.93
N ARG A 34 -6.63 23.03 5.75
CA ARG A 34 -7.05 22.44 4.48
C ARG A 34 -5.92 22.48 3.46
N GLY A 35 -6.10 21.76 2.34
CA GLY A 35 -5.09 21.68 1.29
C GLY A 35 -4.04 20.61 1.56
N ALA A 36 -3.07 20.49 0.69
CA ALA A 36 -2.05 19.47 0.80
C ALA A 36 -0.97 19.79 1.82
N ILE A 37 -0.35 18.74 2.37
CA ILE A 37 0.94 18.83 3.06
C ILE A 37 1.94 17.94 2.31
N ALA A 38 3.04 18.51 1.85
CA ALA A 38 4.06 17.79 1.11
C ALA A 38 5.47 18.11 1.61
N PHE A 39 6.17 17.08 2.06
CA PHE A 39 7.56 17.15 2.50
C PHE A 39 8.42 16.13 1.77
N HIS A 40 9.65 16.53 1.51
CA HIS A 40 10.71 15.68 1.01
C HIS A 40 11.94 15.80 1.92
N SER A 41 12.63 14.68 2.17
CA SER A 41 13.91 14.67 2.86
C SER A 41 14.97 14.08 1.95
N ASN A 42 16.00 14.87 1.64
CA ASN A 42 17.12 14.41 0.82
C ASN A 42 18.10 13.50 1.61
N SER A 43 18.01 13.48 2.92
CA SER A 43 18.91 12.68 3.77
C SER A 43 18.28 12.38 5.13
N GLY A 44 18.54 11.17 5.62
CA GLY A 44 18.08 10.71 6.92
C GLY A 44 16.58 10.45 7.04
N PRO A 45 16.13 10.03 8.22
CA PRO A 45 14.75 9.66 8.45
C PRO A 45 13.82 10.88 8.61
N LEU A 46 12.57 10.73 8.19
CA LEU A 46 11.47 11.62 8.58
C LEU A 46 10.89 11.15 9.92
N ARG A 47 11.14 11.90 10.99
CA ARG A 47 10.64 11.62 12.33
C ARG A 47 9.42 12.49 12.62
N ILE A 48 8.26 11.86 12.65
CA ILE A 48 6.96 12.54 12.65
C ILE A 48 6.40 12.57 14.08
N ASN A 49 6.14 13.76 14.56
CA ASN A 49 5.29 13.99 15.71
C ASN A 49 3.81 14.00 15.28
N GLN A 50 3.50 14.89 14.34
CA GLN A 50 2.16 15.03 13.77
C GLN A 50 2.22 15.69 12.40
N VAL A 51 1.50 15.10 11.44
CA VAL A 51 1.16 15.73 10.16
C VAL A 51 -0.35 15.63 10.00
N SER A 52 -1.04 16.75 9.88
CA SER A 52 -2.51 16.75 9.87
C SER A 52 -3.09 17.78 8.92
N THR A 53 -3.96 17.30 8.04
CA THR A 53 -4.75 18.14 7.11
C THR A 53 -6.05 17.43 6.72
N THR A 54 -7.03 18.15 6.23
CA THR A 54 -8.20 17.59 5.54
C THR A 54 -7.92 17.28 4.06
N GLY A 55 -6.77 17.69 3.54
CA GLY A 55 -6.29 17.41 2.18
C GLY A 55 -5.43 16.16 2.07
N GLU A 56 -4.60 16.12 1.05
CA GLU A 56 -3.67 15.02 0.81
C GLU A 56 -2.35 15.24 1.54
N VAL A 57 -1.71 14.15 1.99
CA VAL A 57 -0.39 14.15 2.60
C VAL A 57 0.59 13.41 1.71
N TRP A 58 1.72 14.04 1.42
CA TRP A 58 2.83 13.49 0.63
C TRP A 58 4.11 13.55 1.46
N LEU A 59 4.64 12.41 1.85
CA LEU A 59 5.88 12.29 2.61
C LEU A 59 6.84 11.39 1.86
N ASP A 60 7.96 11.96 1.44
CA ASP A 60 9.02 11.26 0.74
C ASP A 60 10.33 11.43 1.50
N GLY A 61 10.83 10.35 2.10
CA GLY A 61 12.03 10.33 2.92
C GLY A 61 13.15 9.55 2.26
N ALA A 62 14.35 10.13 2.12
CA ALA A 62 15.51 9.36 1.70
C ALA A 62 15.85 8.19 2.65
N GLY A 63 15.46 8.27 3.92
CA GLY A 63 15.59 7.21 4.93
C GLY A 63 14.23 6.70 5.39
N ASP A 64 14.16 6.28 6.65
CA ASP A 64 12.94 5.76 7.25
C ASP A 64 11.90 6.85 7.50
N ILE A 65 10.63 6.47 7.51
CA ILE A 65 9.51 7.30 7.95
C ILE A 65 8.98 6.74 9.27
N LEU A 66 9.19 7.49 10.35
CA LEU A 66 8.99 7.02 11.73
C LEU A 66 7.99 7.88 12.48
N GLY A 67 7.09 7.26 13.21
CA GLY A 67 6.24 7.90 14.19
C GLY A 67 6.90 7.91 15.57
N LEU A 68 6.82 9.03 16.30
CA LEU A 68 7.54 9.14 17.57
C LEU A 68 6.75 8.69 18.79
N ASN A 69 5.42 8.78 18.75
CA ASN A 69 4.56 8.40 19.86
C ASN A 69 3.66 7.23 19.45
N PRO A 70 3.91 6.00 19.90
CA PRO A 70 3.17 4.83 19.45
C PRO A 70 1.66 4.87 19.76
N SER A 71 1.25 5.72 20.70
CA SER A 71 -0.17 5.90 21.07
C SER A 71 -0.87 7.00 20.29
N ALA A 72 -0.15 7.81 19.51
CA ALA A 72 -0.72 8.93 18.77
C ALA A 72 -0.91 8.58 17.28
N VAL A 73 -1.86 9.25 16.63
CA VAL A 73 -1.92 9.29 15.17
C VAL A 73 -0.89 10.29 14.67
N HIS A 74 0.04 9.81 13.85
CA HIS A 74 1.14 10.61 13.33
C HIS A 74 0.77 11.35 12.06
N VAL A 75 -0.02 10.71 11.19
CA VAL A 75 -0.38 11.28 9.88
C VAL A 75 -1.89 11.21 9.69
N THR A 76 -2.52 12.37 9.51
CA THR A 76 -3.95 12.48 9.18
C THR A 76 -4.12 13.21 7.86
N GLY A 77 -4.84 12.61 6.92
CA GLY A 77 -5.13 13.20 5.62
C GLY A 77 -6.21 12.47 4.85
N LYS A 78 -6.79 13.14 3.85
CA LYS A 78 -7.76 12.49 2.96
C LYS A 78 -7.13 11.28 2.25
N LYS A 79 -5.93 11.50 1.67
CA LYS A 79 -5.06 10.47 1.12
C LYS A 79 -3.68 10.62 1.71
N VAL A 80 -3.03 9.51 1.95
CA VAL A 80 -1.68 9.48 2.52
C VAL A 80 -0.75 8.75 1.55
N TYR A 81 0.28 9.46 1.08
CA TYR A 81 1.33 8.95 0.22
C TYR A 81 2.64 8.95 0.97
N LEU A 82 3.23 7.79 1.13
CA LEU A 82 4.47 7.56 1.85
C LEU A 82 5.48 6.90 0.92
N SER A 83 6.69 7.45 0.84
CA SER A 83 7.78 6.92 0.04
C SER A 83 9.07 6.92 0.86
N ALA A 84 9.68 5.75 1.02
CA ALA A 84 10.94 5.52 1.71
C ALA A 84 11.89 4.68 0.81
N PRO A 85 12.45 5.27 -0.26
CA PRO A 85 13.15 4.53 -1.31
C PRO A 85 14.45 3.87 -0.86
N THR A 86 15.02 4.25 0.28
CA THR A 86 16.20 3.60 0.85
C THR A 86 15.99 3.06 2.26
N GLY A 87 14.83 3.32 2.88
CA GLY A 87 14.46 2.93 4.23
C GLY A 87 13.14 2.16 4.31
N GLY A 88 12.57 2.15 5.52
CA GLY A 88 11.28 1.55 5.85
C GLY A 88 10.24 2.57 6.32
N ILE A 89 9.04 2.12 6.55
CA ILE A 89 7.94 2.87 7.15
C ILE A 89 7.53 2.15 8.42
N GLY A 90 7.62 2.83 9.58
CA GLY A 90 7.64 2.15 10.88
C GLY A 90 8.91 1.35 11.09
N GLU A 91 8.95 0.49 12.09
CA GLU A 91 10.14 -0.27 12.45
C GLU A 91 9.82 -1.74 12.73
N PHE A 92 10.75 -2.61 12.34
CA PHE A 92 10.77 -4.03 12.68
C PHE A 92 11.97 -4.36 13.54
N ASN A 93 11.85 -5.35 14.40
CA ASN A 93 12.95 -5.97 15.10
C ASN A 93 13.74 -6.89 14.15
N SER A 94 14.91 -7.32 14.57
CA SER A 94 15.75 -8.23 13.79
C SER A 94 15.14 -9.62 13.58
N ASP A 95 14.15 -10.00 14.37
CA ASP A 95 13.39 -11.25 14.25
C ASP A 95 12.16 -11.13 13.34
N GLY A 96 11.95 -9.97 12.69
CA GLY A 96 10.81 -9.69 11.82
C GLY A 96 9.54 -9.25 12.55
N SER A 97 9.52 -9.24 13.87
CA SER A 97 8.37 -8.70 14.61
C SER A 97 8.29 -7.17 14.51
N VAL A 98 7.08 -6.64 14.57
CA VAL A 98 6.87 -5.19 14.53
C VAL A 98 7.38 -4.54 15.83
N LYS A 99 8.30 -3.59 15.70
CA LYS A 99 8.81 -2.78 16.81
C LYS A 99 7.96 -1.53 17.03
N SER A 100 7.66 -0.82 15.95
CA SER A 100 6.76 0.34 15.99
C SER A 100 6.04 0.55 14.68
N THR A 101 4.79 1.00 14.74
CA THR A 101 3.99 1.36 13.58
C THR A 101 4.00 2.87 13.34
N LEU A 102 3.94 3.27 12.08
CA LEU A 102 3.49 4.61 11.72
C LEU A 102 1.96 4.62 11.78
N ASN A 103 1.40 5.32 12.78
CA ASN A 103 -0.05 5.40 12.91
C ASN A 103 -0.60 6.49 11.99
N ILE A 104 -1.53 6.12 11.15
CA ILE A 104 -2.16 7.03 10.18
C ILE A 104 -3.67 7.09 10.40
N GLN A 105 -4.30 8.13 9.88
CA GLN A 105 -5.75 8.24 9.75
C GLN A 105 -6.06 8.78 8.36
N THR A 106 -6.52 7.90 7.48
CA THR A 106 -7.01 8.28 6.15
C THR A 106 -8.50 8.55 6.20
N GLN A 107 -9.03 9.20 5.17
CA GLN A 107 -10.48 9.30 5.03
C GLN A 107 -11.07 7.92 4.73
N ASP A 108 -12.07 7.52 5.51
CA ASP A 108 -12.82 6.28 5.33
C ASP A 108 -13.78 6.39 4.13
N SER A 109 -13.21 6.30 2.94
CA SER A 109 -13.97 6.31 1.68
C SER A 109 -13.12 5.91 0.49
N THR A 110 -13.78 5.57 -0.61
CA THR A 110 -13.15 5.29 -1.91
C THR A 110 -12.34 6.47 -2.48
N PHE A 111 -12.49 7.68 -1.95
CA PHE A 111 -11.73 8.87 -2.33
C PHE A 111 -10.55 9.15 -1.40
N GLY A 112 -10.40 8.36 -0.34
CA GLY A 112 -9.29 8.39 0.59
C GLY A 112 -8.24 7.32 0.27
N GLY A 113 -7.48 6.96 1.30
CA GLY A 113 -6.66 5.77 1.30
C GLY A 113 -5.16 5.99 1.34
N LEU A 114 -4.47 4.86 1.37
CA LEU A 114 -3.03 4.75 1.56
C LEU A 114 -2.33 4.33 0.27
N THR A 115 -1.26 5.04 -0.07
CA THR A 115 -0.23 4.57 -0.99
C THR A 115 1.10 4.58 -0.25
N ALA A 116 1.76 3.44 -0.12
CA ALA A 116 3.02 3.31 0.59
C ALA A 116 4.06 2.54 -0.23
N LYS A 117 5.29 3.07 -0.28
CA LYS A 117 6.43 2.42 -0.93
C LYS A 117 7.64 2.49 -0.03
N ALA A 118 8.32 1.35 0.17
CA ALA A 118 9.54 1.28 0.96
C ALA A 118 10.51 0.25 0.39
N ARG A 119 11.82 0.50 0.58
CA ARG A 119 12.86 -0.47 0.25
C ARG A 119 12.91 -1.60 1.26
N SER A 120 12.75 -1.26 2.54
CA SER A 120 12.71 -2.21 3.65
C SER A 120 11.27 -2.62 3.98
N GLY A 121 10.92 -2.79 5.25
CA GLY A 121 9.59 -3.15 5.69
C GLY A 121 8.62 -1.96 5.76
N ILE A 122 7.33 -2.28 5.82
CA ILE A 122 6.23 -1.32 6.04
C ILE A 122 5.40 -1.79 7.21
N ALA A 123 5.38 -1.03 8.31
CA ALA A 123 4.55 -1.25 9.49
C ALA A 123 3.63 -0.04 9.72
N ILE A 124 2.37 -0.17 9.34
CA ILE A 124 1.38 0.92 9.41
C ILE A 124 0.16 0.45 10.19
N LYS A 125 -0.38 1.35 11.00
CA LYS A 125 -1.62 1.16 11.74
C LYS A 125 -2.58 2.32 11.50
N GLN A 126 -3.84 2.01 11.21
CA GLN A 126 -4.96 2.95 11.26
C GLN A 126 -5.84 2.60 12.46
N PRO A 127 -5.79 3.34 13.57
CA PRO A 127 -6.45 2.96 14.82
C PRO A 127 -7.97 2.89 14.74
N THR A 128 -8.60 3.67 13.85
CA THR A 128 -10.05 3.77 13.73
C THR A 128 -10.51 3.76 12.28
N GLY A 129 -11.69 3.16 12.03
CA GLY A 129 -12.30 3.08 10.71
C GLY A 129 -11.61 2.10 9.77
N ASN A 130 -12.02 2.08 8.53
CA ASN A 130 -11.50 1.19 7.50
C ASN A 130 -10.24 1.77 6.85
N LEU A 131 -9.25 0.92 6.60
CA LEU A 131 -8.08 1.31 5.82
C LEU A 131 -8.28 0.94 4.35
N TRP A 132 -8.47 1.94 3.54
CA TRP A 132 -8.53 1.81 2.08
C TRP A 132 -7.13 1.84 1.49
N VAL A 133 -6.71 0.75 0.87
CA VAL A 133 -5.36 0.60 0.32
C VAL A 133 -5.38 0.78 -1.19
N ASN A 134 -4.71 1.84 -1.66
CA ASN A 134 -4.52 2.08 -3.09
C ASN A 134 -3.33 1.27 -3.63
N GLN A 135 -2.23 1.27 -2.89
CA GLN A 135 -1.03 0.52 -3.26
C GLN A 135 -0.08 0.38 -2.07
N VAL A 136 0.50 -0.80 -1.89
CA VAL A 136 1.62 -1.03 -0.97
C VAL A 136 2.71 -1.80 -1.70
N ILE A 137 3.92 -1.25 -1.73
CA ILE A 137 5.11 -1.86 -2.34
C ILE A 137 6.23 -1.85 -1.32
N SER A 138 6.71 -3.02 -0.93
CA SER A 138 7.78 -3.19 0.04
C SER A 138 8.85 -4.14 -0.47
N GLY A 139 10.11 -3.86 -0.13
CA GLY A 139 11.21 -4.79 -0.33
C GLY A 139 11.40 -5.77 0.84
N GLY A 140 10.70 -5.56 1.96
CA GLY A 140 10.70 -6.39 3.17
C GLY A 140 9.29 -6.70 3.64
N ASP A 141 9.15 -7.02 4.92
CA ASP A 141 7.89 -7.40 5.54
C ASP A 141 6.85 -6.27 5.51
N VAL A 142 5.59 -6.64 5.42
CA VAL A 142 4.47 -5.71 5.45
C VAL A 142 3.53 -6.07 6.60
N TYR A 143 3.32 -5.11 7.47
CA TYR A 143 2.33 -5.18 8.55
C TYR A 143 1.35 -4.02 8.40
N LEU A 144 0.08 -4.34 8.17
CA LEU A 144 -1.02 -3.39 8.13
C LEU A 144 -2.05 -3.78 9.18
N GLU A 145 -2.38 -2.85 10.06
CA GLU A 145 -3.40 -3.01 11.10
C GLU A 145 -4.45 -1.91 10.97
N THR A 146 -5.71 -2.27 11.12
CA THR A 146 -6.81 -1.30 11.10
C THR A 146 -7.84 -1.61 12.19
N GLY A 147 -8.49 -0.57 12.71
CA GLY A 147 -9.60 -0.72 13.65
C GLY A 147 -10.92 -1.15 12.99
N GLY A 148 -11.00 -1.14 11.67
CA GLY A 148 -12.12 -1.62 10.86
C GLY A 148 -11.65 -2.62 9.81
N ASP A 149 -12.19 -2.55 8.60
CA ASP A 149 -11.84 -3.42 7.50
C ASP A 149 -10.60 -2.93 6.73
N LEU A 150 -9.82 -3.87 6.21
CA LEU A 150 -8.78 -3.59 5.22
C LEU A 150 -9.38 -3.76 3.83
N ILE A 151 -9.47 -2.67 3.06
CA ILE A 151 -10.21 -2.62 1.80
C ILE A 151 -9.26 -2.30 0.65
N ASP A 152 -9.31 -3.13 -0.41
CA ASP A 152 -8.64 -2.83 -1.67
C ASP A 152 -9.35 -1.67 -2.38
N ASN A 153 -8.63 -0.58 -2.61
CA ASN A 153 -9.10 0.62 -3.31
C ASN A 153 -8.35 0.86 -4.61
N ASN A 154 -7.58 -0.11 -5.08
CA ASN A 154 -6.83 0.02 -6.31
C ASN A 154 -7.75 -0.08 -7.53
N ARG A 155 -8.21 1.08 -8.00
CA ARG A 155 -9.11 1.18 -9.16
C ARG A 155 -8.40 1.06 -10.50
N ASN A 156 -7.06 1.07 -10.51
CA ASN A 156 -6.25 0.95 -11.73
C ASN A 156 -5.92 -0.51 -12.07
N GLU A 157 -6.33 -1.46 -11.24
CA GLU A 157 -6.25 -2.86 -11.62
C GLU A 157 -7.29 -3.15 -12.71
N THR A 158 -6.82 -3.71 -13.79
CA THR A 158 -7.71 -4.33 -14.77
C THR A 158 -8.36 -5.51 -14.05
N ARG A 159 -9.56 -5.34 -13.54
CA ARG A 159 -10.34 -6.44 -12.97
C ARG A 159 -10.60 -7.43 -14.08
N ASP A 160 -10.30 -8.69 -13.81
CA ASP A 160 -10.85 -9.76 -14.62
C ASP A 160 -12.33 -9.89 -14.25
N GLU A 161 -13.20 -9.32 -15.07
CA GLU A 161 -14.65 -9.34 -14.83
C GLU A 161 -15.29 -10.67 -15.24
N ARG A 162 -14.48 -11.63 -15.72
CA ARG A 162 -15.00 -12.95 -16.07
C ARG A 162 -15.54 -13.64 -14.84
N THR A 163 -16.71 -14.21 -15.02
CA THR A 163 -17.34 -15.05 -14.02
C THR A 163 -16.52 -16.33 -13.81
N GLU A 164 -16.74 -16.97 -12.68
CA GLU A 164 -16.12 -18.24 -12.35
C GLU A 164 -16.39 -19.31 -13.43
N ALA A 165 -17.61 -19.35 -13.95
CA ALA A 165 -17.97 -20.26 -15.03
C ALA A 165 -17.18 -20.00 -16.32
N GLU A 166 -16.94 -18.75 -16.66
CA GLU A 166 -16.11 -18.36 -17.81
C GLU A 166 -14.65 -18.74 -17.62
N LEU A 167 -14.11 -18.55 -16.40
CA LEU A 167 -12.75 -18.98 -16.06
C LEU A 167 -12.59 -20.50 -16.12
N LEU A 168 -13.61 -21.24 -15.66
CA LEU A 168 -13.63 -22.70 -15.74
C LEU A 168 -13.69 -23.17 -17.19
N ALA A 169 -14.55 -22.58 -18.01
CA ALA A 169 -14.68 -22.90 -19.43
C ALA A 169 -13.34 -22.65 -20.17
N LEU A 170 -12.66 -21.54 -19.85
CA LEU A 170 -11.33 -21.24 -20.41
C LEU A 170 -10.29 -22.27 -19.96
N TRP A 171 -10.30 -22.68 -18.69
CA TRP A 171 -9.39 -23.70 -18.16
C TRP A 171 -9.58 -25.05 -18.86
N SER A 172 -10.82 -25.45 -19.07
CA SER A 172 -11.18 -26.71 -19.72
C SER A 172 -11.00 -26.68 -21.25
N SER A 173 -10.64 -25.51 -21.81
CA SER A 173 -10.43 -25.38 -23.26
C SER A 173 -9.20 -26.14 -23.73
N SER A 174 -9.28 -26.73 -24.92
CA SER A 174 -8.16 -27.44 -25.54
C SER A 174 -6.93 -26.55 -25.78
N ALA A 175 -7.11 -25.23 -25.87
CA ALA A 175 -6.02 -24.27 -26.02
C ALA A 175 -5.10 -24.22 -24.80
N LEU A 176 -5.59 -24.58 -23.61
CA LEU A 176 -4.83 -24.63 -22.38
C LEU A 176 -4.28 -26.01 -22.04
N GLN A 177 -4.90 -27.05 -22.58
CA GLN A 177 -4.44 -28.42 -22.41
C GLN A 177 -3.11 -28.60 -23.12
N GLY A 178 -2.07 -28.94 -22.38
CA GLY A 178 -0.73 -29.11 -22.95
C GLY A 178 0.15 -27.85 -23.00
N ALA A 179 -0.34 -26.68 -22.62
CA ALA A 179 0.51 -25.50 -22.48
C ALA A 179 1.49 -25.70 -21.32
N SER A 180 2.78 -25.82 -21.62
CA SER A 180 3.81 -26.17 -20.64
C SER A 180 4.41 -24.97 -19.89
N ALA A 181 4.36 -23.78 -20.49
CA ALA A 181 4.96 -22.56 -19.92
C ALA A 181 3.90 -21.53 -19.53
N GLU A 182 4.17 -20.78 -18.47
CA GLU A 182 3.31 -19.68 -17.98
C GLU A 182 2.96 -18.67 -19.07
N THR A 183 3.96 -18.26 -19.86
CA THR A 183 3.79 -17.32 -20.97
C THR A 183 2.84 -17.86 -22.06
N SER A 184 2.95 -19.13 -22.39
CA SER A 184 2.08 -19.78 -23.39
C SER A 184 0.63 -19.85 -22.89
N ARG A 185 0.42 -20.16 -21.62
CA ARG A 185 -0.93 -20.19 -21.01
C ARG A 185 -1.52 -18.80 -20.90
N GLN A 186 -0.74 -17.81 -20.52
CA GLN A 186 -1.17 -16.41 -20.48
C GLN A 186 -1.59 -15.93 -21.86
N SER A 187 -0.82 -16.24 -22.90
CA SER A 187 -1.13 -15.90 -24.28
C SER A 187 -2.38 -16.62 -24.80
N ALA A 188 -2.52 -17.92 -24.50
CA ALA A 188 -3.68 -18.73 -24.92
C ALA A 188 -4.98 -18.21 -24.27
N LEU A 189 -4.91 -17.71 -23.04
CA LEU A 189 -6.04 -17.08 -22.32
C LEU A 189 -6.27 -15.62 -22.72
N ASN A 190 -5.37 -15.03 -23.50
CA ASN A 190 -5.39 -13.60 -23.81
C ASN A 190 -5.50 -12.73 -22.55
N LEU A 191 -4.75 -13.11 -21.50
CA LEU A 191 -4.73 -12.45 -20.21
C LEU A 191 -3.51 -11.55 -20.08
N THR A 192 -3.69 -10.44 -19.40
CA THR A 192 -2.55 -9.69 -18.87
C THR A 192 -1.86 -10.51 -17.76
N ARG A 193 -0.61 -10.18 -17.44
CA ARG A 193 0.13 -10.86 -16.36
C ARG A 193 -0.61 -10.82 -15.02
N THR A 194 -1.27 -9.72 -14.71
CA THR A 194 -2.05 -9.56 -13.46
C THR A 194 -3.29 -10.45 -13.47
N GLN A 195 -4.03 -10.44 -14.58
CA GLN A 195 -5.21 -11.30 -14.75
C GLN A 195 -4.84 -12.78 -14.66
N TYR A 196 -3.73 -13.18 -15.29
CA TYR A 196 -3.23 -14.54 -15.23
C TYR A 196 -2.87 -14.99 -13.80
N ARG A 197 -2.19 -14.15 -13.02
CA ARG A 197 -1.90 -14.43 -11.61
C ARG A 197 -3.15 -14.60 -10.78
N ARG A 198 -4.14 -13.75 -10.98
CA ARG A 198 -5.44 -13.85 -10.31
C ARG A 198 -6.19 -15.12 -10.69
N TYR A 199 -6.20 -15.47 -11.96
CA TYR A 199 -6.75 -16.71 -12.46
C TYR A 199 -6.14 -17.93 -11.75
N TRP A 200 -4.82 -17.98 -11.61
CA TRP A 200 -4.14 -19.05 -10.90
C TRP A 200 -4.41 -19.04 -9.40
N ALA A 201 -4.46 -17.90 -8.76
CA ALA A 201 -4.80 -17.78 -7.36
C ALA A 201 -6.21 -18.31 -7.07
N LEU A 202 -7.18 -18.00 -7.93
CA LEU A 202 -8.56 -18.54 -7.81
C LEU A 202 -8.59 -20.06 -8.00
N ARG A 203 -7.78 -20.58 -8.90
CA ARG A 203 -7.66 -22.02 -9.12
C ARG A 203 -7.04 -22.74 -7.92
N ASP A 204 -5.98 -22.18 -7.35
CA ASP A 204 -5.21 -22.82 -6.27
C ASP A 204 -5.98 -22.84 -4.93
N VAL A 205 -6.98 -21.99 -4.77
CA VAL A 205 -7.84 -21.92 -3.57
C VAL A 205 -8.95 -22.99 -3.57
N ARG A 206 -9.17 -23.70 -4.69
CA ARG A 206 -10.25 -24.66 -4.85
C ARG A 206 -9.71 -26.06 -5.13
N ASP A 207 -10.30 -27.04 -4.50
CA ASP A 207 -10.09 -28.45 -4.83
C ASP A 207 -10.68 -28.73 -6.22
N VAL A 208 -9.87 -28.51 -7.23
CA VAL A 208 -10.26 -28.76 -8.62
C VAL A 208 -10.23 -30.26 -8.88
N VAL A 209 -11.39 -30.85 -9.10
CA VAL A 209 -11.51 -32.26 -9.51
C VAL A 209 -11.37 -32.31 -11.03
N THR A 210 -10.40 -33.09 -11.50
CA THR A 210 -10.18 -33.33 -12.92
C THR A 210 -10.56 -34.75 -13.31
N ASP A 211 -11.05 -34.95 -14.55
CA ASP A 211 -11.21 -36.28 -15.14
C ASP A 211 -9.85 -36.89 -15.51
N GLY A 212 -9.86 -38.15 -15.95
CA GLY A 212 -8.66 -38.88 -16.35
C GLY A 212 -7.90 -38.27 -17.55
N SER A 213 -8.48 -37.26 -18.19
CA SER A 213 -7.88 -36.49 -19.31
C SER A 213 -7.36 -35.12 -18.83
N GLY A 214 -7.51 -34.79 -17.53
CA GLY A 214 -7.08 -33.52 -16.96
C GLY A 214 -8.10 -32.38 -17.12
N ASN A 215 -9.33 -32.65 -17.56
CA ASN A 215 -10.37 -31.63 -17.64
C ASN A 215 -11.01 -31.43 -16.29
N VAL A 216 -11.26 -30.17 -15.94
CA VAL A 216 -11.92 -29.81 -14.68
C VAL A 216 -13.40 -30.24 -14.74
N THR A 217 -13.81 -31.07 -13.79
CA THR A 217 -15.17 -31.59 -13.68
C THR A 217 -15.98 -30.99 -12.54
N SER A 218 -15.30 -30.51 -11.50
CA SER A 218 -15.90 -29.78 -10.38
C SER A 218 -14.85 -29.00 -9.59
N TYR A 219 -15.32 -28.14 -8.68
CA TYR A 219 -14.53 -27.40 -7.71
C TYR A 219 -14.79 -27.94 -6.31
#